data_f4843bb364c7be409a68c712bdb308a1
#
_entry.id   f4843bb364c7be409a68c712bdb308a1
#
_cell.length_a   1.000
_cell.length_b   1.000
_cell.length_c   1.000
_cell.angle_alpha   90.00
_cell.angle_beta   90.00
_cell.angle_gamma   90.00
#
_symmetry.space_group_name_H-M   'P 1'
#
loop_
_entity.id
_entity.type
_entity.pdbx_description
1 polymer ?
#
loop_
_entity_poly.entity_id
_entity_poly.type
_entity_poly.pdbx_seq_one_letter_code
_entity_poly.pdbx_strand_id
1 'polypeptide(L)'
;MKKYIGTKEVSATPAWQIDGTVYPKDGVVPRSMNRKDGYKVVYEDGYESWSPKDVFEKAYKPSDTVLDRLKIERYELRERIEELEDFIGLNFSEAAEKVGHYQAALLIIQRGYMVNYLDVLETRIDLMEEKK
;
A
#
# COMPACT_ATOMS: atom_id res chain seq x y z
N MET A 1 -9.63 -11.87 19.01
CA MET A 1 -8.95 -11.99 17.71
C MET A 1 -7.72 -11.10 17.68
N LYS A 2 -6.67 -11.57 17.04
CA LYS A 2 -5.44 -10.79 16.84
C LYS A 2 -5.45 -10.17 15.44
N LYS A 3 -4.73 -9.07 15.27
CA LYS A 3 -4.58 -8.40 13.97
C LYS A 3 -3.34 -8.90 13.24
N TYR A 4 -3.42 -9.04 11.93
CA TYR A 4 -2.31 -9.45 11.07
C TYR A 4 -2.23 -8.53 9.87
N ILE A 5 -1.02 -8.29 9.40
CA ILE A 5 -0.76 -7.53 8.17
C ILE A 5 -0.15 -8.48 7.15
N GLY A 6 -0.74 -8.52 5.95
CA GLY A 6 -0.23 -9.34 4.87
C GLY A 6 0.95 -8.68 4.15
N THR A 7 1.93 -9.50 3.75
CA THR A 7 3.14 -9.04 3.06
C THR A 7 3.36 -9.73 1.72
N LYS A 8 2.42 -10.55 1.27
CA LYS A 8 2.58 -11.33 0.03
C LYS A 8 2.18 -10.56 -1.21
N GLU A 9 2.87 -10.86 -2.32
CA GLU A 9 2.44 -10.42 -3.63
C GLU A 9 1.40 -11.38 -4.17
N VAL A 10 0.47 -10.86 -4.98
CA VAL A 10 -0.52 -11.66 -5.70
C VAL A 10 -0.53 -11.20 -7.16
N SER A 11 -1.01 -12.07 -8.04
CA SER A 11 -1.31 -11.69 -9.41
C SER A 11 -2.79 -11.39 -9.50
N ALA A 12 -3.17 -10.37 -10.25
CA ALA A 12 -4.57 -10.00 -10.36
C ALA A 12 -4.89 -9.44 -11.75
N THR A 13 -6.12 -9.66 -12.16
CA THR A 13 -6.66 -9.19 -13.43
C THR A 13 -8.03 -8.58 -13.18
N PRO A 14 -8.35 -7.42 -13.76
CA PRO A 14 -9.70 -6.87 -13.66
C PRO A 14 -10.73 -7.89 -14.15
N ALA A 15 -11.77 -8.11 -13.36
CA ALA A 15 -12.76 -9.13 -13.63
C ALA A 15 -14.12 -8.79 -13.05
N TRP A 16 -15.16 -9.20 -13.76
CA TRP A 16 -16.54 -9.10 -13.28
C TRP A 16 -16.91 -10.38 -12.52
N GLN A 17 -17.69 -10.23 -11.47
CA GLN A 17 -18.42 -11.36 -10.88
C GLN A 17 -19.91 -11.25 -11.27
N ILE A 18 -20.42 -12.30 -11.86
CA ILE A 18 -21.83 -12.39 -12.29
C ILE A 18 -22.37 -13.69 -11.74
N ASP A 19 -23.33 -13.61 -10.82
CA ASP A 19 -23.96 -14.78 -10.19
C ASP A 19 -22.96 -15.82 -9.70
N GLY A 20 -21.91 -15.35 -9.04
CA GLY A 20 -20.87 -16.21 -8.46
C GLY A 20 -19.78 -16.67 -9.41
N THR A 21 -19.90 -16.41 -10.70
CA THR A 21 -18.88 -16.77 -11.69
C THR A 21 -18.01 -15.56 -12.04
N VAL A 22 -16.71 -15.77 -12.15
CA VAL A 22 -15.73 -14.73 -12.42
C VAL A 22 -15.39 -14.70 -13.91
N TYR A 23 -15.52 -13.53 -14.51
CA TYR A 23 -15.23 -13.30 -15.94
C TYR A 23 -14.17 -12.20 -16.06
N PRO A 24 -12.92 -12.54 -16.50
CA PRO A 24 -11.91 -11.50 -16.79
C PRO A 24 -12.48 -10.49 -17.79
N LYS A 25 -12.18 -9.21 -17.56
CA LYS A 25 -12.72 -8.12 -18.40
C LYS A 25 -12.18 -8.14 -19.84
N ASP A 26 -11.00 -8.73 -20.05
CA ASP A 26 -10.38 -8.88 -21.38
C ASP A 26 -10.89 -10.10 -22.15
N GLY A 27 -11.76 -10.89 -21.56
CA GLY A 27 -12.36 -12.07 -22.19
C GLY A 27 -13.82 -11.86 -22.59
N VAL A 28 -14.48 -12.97 -22.89
CA VAL A 28 -15.91 -12.94 -23.22
C VAL A 28 -16.71 -12.81 -21.93
N VAL A 29 -17.52 -11.76 -21.83
CA VAL A 29 -18.32 -11.46 -20.65
C VAL A 29 -19.80 -11.47 -21.03
N PRO A 30 -20.64 -12.29 -20.37
CA PRO A 30 -22.08 -12.27 -20.60
C PRO A 30 -22.68 -10.92 -20.23
N ARG A 31 -23.74 -10.54 -20.95
CA ARG A 31 -24.51 -9.36 -20.58
C ARG A 31 -25.31 -9.66 -19.31
N SER A 32 -25.19 -8.80 -18.33
CA SER A 32 -25.94 -8.94 -17.09
C SER A 32 -26.02 -7.59 -16.37
N MET A 33 -27.13 -7.35 -15.71
CA MET A 33 -27.29 -6.19 -14.84
C MET A 33 -26.71 -6.45 -13.44
N ASN A 34 -26.35 -7.71 -13.14
CA ASN A 34 -25.81 -8.11 -11.85
C ASN A 34 -24.27 -8.18 -11.84
N ARG A 35 -23.63 -7.40 -12.68
CA ARG A 35 -22.16 -7.31 -12.72
C ARG A 35 -21.63 -6.63 -11.48
N LYS A 36 -20.66 -7.28 -10.85
CA LYS A 36 -19.89 -6.67 -9.75
C LYS A 36 -18.48 -6.45 -10.22
N ASP A 37 -18.00 -5.22 -10.09
CA ASP A 37 -16.63 -4.84 -10.51
C ASP A 37 -15.61 -5.28 -9.48
N GLY A 38 -14.52 -5.86 -9.97
CA GLY A 38 -13.46 -6.32 -9.09
C GLY A 38 -12.28 -6.92 -9.81
N TYR A 39 -11.62 -7.85 -9.14
CA TYR A 39 -10.40 -8.49 -9.63
C TYR A 39 -10.44 -10.00 -9.40
N LYS A 40 -9.96 -10.74 -10.39
CA LYS A 40 -9.58 -12.14 -10.21
C LYS A 40 -8.18 -12.13 -9.59
N VAL A 41 -8.03 -12.74 -8.43
CA VAL A 41 -6.78 -12.76 -7.68
C VAL A 41 -6.22 -14.18 -7.68
N VAL A 42 -4.95 -14.30 -8.03
CA VAL A 42 -4.24 -15.58 -8.02
C VAL A 42 -3.09 -15.50 -7.01
N TYR A 43 -3.12 -16.36 -6.02
CA TYR A 43 -2.10 -16.42 -4.97
C TYR A 43 -0.92 -17.27 -5.42
N GLU A 44 0.21 -17.16 -4.70
CA GLU A 44 1.45 -17.86 -5.04
C GLU A 44 1.28 -19.38 -5.19
N ASP A 45 0.39 -19.98 -4.40
CA ASP A 45 0.12 -21.41 -4.45
C ASP A 45 -0.86 -21.81 -5.56
N GLY A 46 -1.30 -20.86 -6.37
CA GLY A 46 -2.25 -21.09 -7.45
C GLY A 46 -3.71 -20.97 -7.06
N TYR A 47 -4.01 -20.76 -5.78
CA TYR A 47 -5.39 -20.52 -5.35
C TYR A 47 -5.94 -19.27 -6.00
N GLU A 48 -7.19 -19.34 -6.49
CA GLU A 48 -7.86 -18.23 -7.15
C GLU A 48 -9.04 -17.74 -6.33
N SER A 49 -9.23 -16.43 -6.35
CA SER A 49 -10.34 -15.78 -5.65
C SER A 49 -10.78 -14.56 -6.45
N TRP A 50 -11.97 -14.06 -6.17
CA TRP A 50 -12.41 -12.77 -6.70
C TRP A 50 -12.55 -11.79 -5.53
N SER A 51 -12.15 -10.54 -5.76
CA SER A 51 -12.26 -9.49 -4.76
C SER A 51 -12.98 -8.27 -5.35
N PRO A 52 -13.90 -7.65 -4.60
CA PRO A 52 -14.49 -6.39 -5.03
C PRO A 52 -13.42 -5.33 -5.25
N LYS A 53 -13.67 -4.46 -6.23
CA LYS A 53 -12.70 -3.43 -6.64
C LYS A 53 -12.17 -2.61 -5.48
N ASP A 54 -13.05 -2.05 -4.67
CA ASP A 54 -12.67 -1.18 -3.56
C ASP A 54 -11.84 -1.92 -2.50
N VAL A 55 -12.22 -3.14 -2.19
CA VAL A 55 -11.51 -3.99 -1.22
C VAL A 55 -10.11 -4.32 -1.72
N PHE A 56 -10.01 -4.71 -3.00
CA PHE A 56 -8.72 -5.06 -3.60
C PHE A 56 -7.79 -3.85 -3.66
N GLU A 57 -8.28 -2.72 -4.15
CA GLU A 57 -7.45 -1.53 -4.35
C GLU A 57 -6.98 -0.90 -3.04
N LYS A 58 -7.69 -1.12 -1.94
CA LYS A 58 -7.22 -0.74 -0.61
C LYS A 58 -6.10 -1.63 -0.10
N ALA A 59 -6.19 -2.92 -0.38
CA ALA A 59 -5.25 -3.91 0.15
C ALA A 59 -3.98 -4.06 -0.68
N TYR A 60 -4.07 -3.82 -1.98
CA TYR A 60 -2.98 -4.09 -2.92
C TYR A 60 -2.69 -2.90 -3.82
N LYS A 61 -1.41 -2.65 -4.05
CA LYS A 61 -0.92 -1.62 -4.96
C LYS A 61 -0.16 -2.28 -6.10
N PRO A 62 -0.18 -1.72 -7.32
CA PRO A 62 0.62 -2.27 -8.42
C PRO A 62 2.09 -2.41 -8.04
N SER A 63 2.72 -3.54 -8.39
CA SER A 63 4.13 -3.80 -8.06
C SER A 63 4.90 -4.43 -9.24
N ASP A 64 4.43 -4.29 -10.46
CA ASP A 64 5.06 -4.90 -11.63
C ASP A 64 6.43 -4.30 -11.96
N THR A 65 6.60 -3.00 -11.79
CA THR A 65 7.82 -2.28 -12.16
C THR A 65 8.56 -1.78 -10.93
N VAL A 66 9.85 -1.44 -11.12
CA VAL A 66 10.62 -0.78 -10.07
C VAL A 66 9.95 0.53 -9.65
N LEU A 67 9.46 1.30 -10.62
CA LEU A 67 8.75 2.55 -10.34
C LEU A 67 7.51 2.32 -9.49
N ASP A 68 6.72 1.30 -9.80
CA ASP A 68 5.56 0.94 -8.99
C ASP A 68 5.95 0.66 -7.53
N ARG A 69 7.00 -0.14 -7.33
CA ARG A 69 7.48 -0.47 -5.98
C ARG A 69 8.00 0.74 -5.23
N LEU A 70 8.69 1.65 -5.91
CA LEU A 70 9.15 2.89 -5.30
C LEU A 70 7.98 3.78 -4.87
N LYS A 71 6.91 3.82 -5.65
CA LYS A 71 5.70 4.57 -5.28
C LYS A 71 5.00 3.99 -4.06
N ILE A 72 4.97 2.66 -3.94
CA ILE A 72 4.46 2.00 -2.73
C ILE A 72 5.30 2.39 -1.51
N GLU A 73 6.61 2.29 -1.64
CA GLU A 73 7.55 2.64 -0.57
C GLU A 73 7.39 4.11 -0.14
N ARG A 74 7.26 5.01 -1.11
CA ARG A 74 7.00 6.44 -0.85
C ARG A 74 5.71 6.64 -0.06
N TYR A 75 4.64 5.99 -0.48
CA TYR A 75 3.35 6.09 0.17
C TYR A 75 3.41 5.61 1.63
N GLU A 76 3.98 4.43 1.83
CA GLU A 76 4.13 3.86 3.17
C GLU A 76 5.02 4.70 4.07
N LEU A 77 6.12 5.23 3.53
CA LEU A 77 7.04 6.07 4.27
C LEU A 77 6.39 7.39 4.67
N ARG A 78 5.65 8.02 3.78
CA ARG A 78 4.89 9.24 4.10
C ARG A 78 3.89 9.01 5.22
N GLU A 79 3.16 7.90 5.17
CA GLU A 79 2.21 7.56 6.23
C GLU A 79 2.90 7.36 7.57
N ARG A 80 4.03 6.65 7.57
CA ARG A 80 4.80 6.42 8.80
C ARG A 80 5.35 7.71 9.39
N ILE A 81 5.81 8.62 8.54
CA ILE A 81 6.29 9.93 8.99
C ILE A 81 5.15 10.71 9.62
N GLU A 82 3.99 10.75 8.96
CA GLU A 82 2.83 11.46 9.45
C GLU A 82 2.34 10.92 10.79
N GLU A 83 2.24 9.60 10.93
CA GLU A 83 1.87 8.96 12.18
C GLU A 83 2.87 9.24 13.29
N LEU A 84 4.15 9.23 12.96
CA LEU A 84 5.22 9.52 13.92
C LEU A 84 5.18 10.98 14.36
N GLU A 85 4.97 11.91 13.44
CA GLU A 85 4.84 13.33 13.76
C GLU A 85 3.64 13.59 14.67
N ASP A 86 2.51 12.95 14.40
CA ASP A 86 1.32 13.04 15.25
C ASP A 86 1.59 12.49 16.64
N PHE A 87 2.33 11.40 16.73
CA PHE A 87 2.67 10.77 18.01
C PHE A 87 3.65 11.61 18.84
N ILE A 88 4.70 12.14 18.20
CA ILE A 88 5.69 12.99 18.86
C ILE A 88 5.04 14.27 19.39
N GLY A 89 4.03 14.78 18.67
CA GLY A 89 3.38 16.03 19.00
C GLY A 89 4.25 17.23 18.66
N LEU A 90 4.10 18.29 19.40
CA LEU A 90 4.76 19.56 19.12
C LEU A 90 6.15 19.69 19.74
N ASN A 91 6.50 18.84 20.72
CA ASN A 91 7.78 18.96 21.40
C ASN A 91 8.22 17.64 22.04
N PHE A 92 9.50 17.62 22.43
CA PHE A 92 10.15 16.49 23.08
C PHE A 92 9.45 16.11 24.39
N SER A 93 9.00 17.08 25.18
CA SER A 93 8.36 16.82 26.48
C SER A 93 7.11 15.97 26.35
N GLU A 94 6.28 16.24 25.35
CA GLU A 94 5.07 15.46 25.09
C GLU A 94 5.42 14.02 24.74
N ALA A 95 6.38 13.83 23.87
CA ALA A 95 6.83 12.51 23.48
C ALA A 95 7.42 11.75 24.67
N ALA A 96 8.24 12.43 25.48
CA ALA A 96 8.88 11.83 26.65
C ALA A 96 7.87 11.38 27.70
N GLU A 97 6.77 12.09 27.87
CA GLU A 97 5.68 11.68 28.76
C GLU A 97 5.03 10.37 28.31
N LYS A 98 4.93 10.18 26.99
CA LYS A 98 4.29 8.99 26.43
C LYS A 98 5.19 7.76 26.47
N VAL A 99 6.48 7.88 26.17
CA VAL A 99 7.37 6.74 25.96
C VAL A 99 8.70 6.81 26.70
N GLY A 100 8.95 7.85 27.49
CA GLY A 100 10.21 8.07 28.17
C GLY A 100 11.24 8.81 27.30
N HIS A 101 12.29 9.33 27.97
CA HIS A 101 13.27 10.20 27.33
C HIS A 101 14.07 9.53 26.21
N TYR A 102 14.53 8.29 26.43
CA TYR A 102 15.33 7.58 25.44
C TYR A 102 14.55 7.29 24.17
N GLN A 103 13.35 6.74 24.33
CA GLN A 103 12.50 6.44 23.18
C GLN A 103 12.11 7.72 22.44
N ALA A 104 11.77 8.79 23.16
CA ALA A 104 11.43 10.07 22.54
C ALA A 104 12.59 10.62 21.72
N ALA A 105 13.81 10.56 22.25
CA ALA A 105 14.99 11.02 21.51
C ALA A 105 15.23 10.19 20.25
N LEU A 106 15.10 8.87 20.34
CA LEU A 106 15.26 7.98 19.21
C LEU A 106 14.18 8.19 18.14
N LEU A 107 12.95 8.45 18.55
CA LEU A 107 11.85 8.73 17.60
C LEU A 107 12.09 10.02 16.83
N ILE A 108 12.63 11.06 17.48
CA ILE A 108 12.95 12.32 16.81
C ILE A 108 14.09 12.12 15.80
N ILE A 109 15.10 11.34 16.16
CA ILE A 109 16.21 10.99 15.26
C ILE A 109 15.68 10.16 14.09
N GLN A 110 14.85 9.18 14.38
CA GLN A 110 14.22 8.33 13.36
C GLN A 110 13.42 9.17 12.37
N ARG A 111 12.63 10.12 12.84
CA ARG A 111 11.89 11.02 11.97
C ARG A 111 12.82 11.78 11.01
N GLY A 112 13.95 12.28 11.51
CA GLY A 112 14.93 12.98 10.69
C GLY A 112 15.47 12.10 9.56
N TYR A 113 15.81 10.86 9.87
CA TYR A 113 16.28 9.90 8.86
C TYR A 113 15.18 9.54 7.86
N MET A 114 13.97 9.39 8.32
CA MET A 114 12.83 9.08 7.45
C MET A 114 12.55 10.21 6.46
N VAL A 115 12.62 11.46 6.90
CA VAL A 115 12.43 12.63 6.03
C VAL A 115 13.53 12.70 4.98
N ASN A 116 14.80 12.47 5.36
CA ASN A 116 15.91 12.44 4.42
C ASN A 116 15.77 11.28 3.42
N TYR A 117 15.36 10.14 3.88
CA TYR A 117 15.10 8.99 3.01
C TYR A 117 13.98 9.32 2.00
N LEU A 118 12.91 9.94 2.48
CA LEU A 118 11.81 10.34 1.60
C LEU A 118 12.26 11.29 0.50
N ASP A 119 13.12 12.26 0.82
CA ASP A 119 13.67 13.19 -0.17
C ASP A 119 14.43 12.46 -1.28
N VAL A 120 15.26 11.50 -0.92
CA VAL A 120 16.01 10.70 -1.90
C VAL A 120 15.05 9.87 -2.74
N LEU A 121 14.07 9.24 -2.11
CA LEU A 121 13.10 8.39 -2.78
C LEU A 121 12.27 9.19 -3.80
N GLU A 122 11.80 10.38 -3.41
CA GLU A 122 11.05 11.26 -4.30
C GLU A 122 11.90 11.73 -5.47
N THR A 123 13.16 12.05 -5.24
CA THR A 123 14.09 12.43 -6.31
C THR A 123 14.29 11.27 -7.30
N ARG A 124 14.44 10.05 -6.81
CA ARG A 124 14.56 8.86 -7.66
C ARG A 124 13.31 8.66 -8.52
N ILE A 125 12.14 8.80 -7.92
CA ILE A 125 10.86 8.65 -8.63
C ILE A 125 10.74 9.71 -9.72
N ASP A 126 11.03 10.96 -9.39
CA ASP A 126 10.95 12.07 -10.36
C ASP A 126 11.87 11.84 -11.55
N LEU A 127 13.10 11.40 -11.31
CA LEU A 127 14.06 11.09 -12.38
C LEU A 127 13.59 9.94 -13.26
N MET A 128 12.97 8.93 -12.68
CA MET A 128 12.44 7.79 -13.44
C MET A 128 11.23 8.20 -14.28
N GLU A 129 10.39 9.08 -13.77
CA GLU A 129 9.23 9.58 -14.51
C GLU A 129 9.64 10.51 -15.67
N GLU A 130 10.68 11.31 -15.50
CA GLU A 130 11.21 12.18 -16.57
C GLU A 130 11.77 11.41 -17.75
N LYS A 131 12.18 10.17 -17.57
CA LYS A 131 12.77 9.34 -18.63
C LYS A 131 11.75 8.69 -19.57
N LYS A 132 10.52 8.99 -19.41
CA LYS A 132 9.47 8.46 -20.30
C LYS A 132 9.47 9.17 -21.69
#